data_5c008f9aa8ae453b32830dd39d425681
#
_entry.id   5c008f9aa8ae453b32830dd39d425681
#
_cell.length_a   1.000
_cell.length_b   1.000
_cell.length_c   1.000
_cell.angle_alpha   90.00
_cell.angle_beta   90.00
_cell.angle_gamma   90.00
#
_symmetry.space_group_name_H-M   'P 1'
#
loop_
_entity.id
_entity.type
_entity.pdbx_description
1 polymer ?
#
loop_
_entity_poly.entity_id
_entity_poly.type
_entity_poly.pdbx_seq_one_letter_code
_entity_poly.pdbx_strand_id
1 'polypeptide(L)'
;MSEQTEIDLAAAEALLGDDTARFRHDYLEVRGLRVEFGGFVAVRDVDLTVAQGDLRFLIGPNGAGKTTLIDAVTGLVRAAGGSARFGGTELLGRATHRVARAGVGRTFQTASVFEQLTVLQNLDIAAGARRRPTTMLRRRRGVPEAVEQAMETVGLAALRDVPAGVLAHGQKQWLEIGMLLVQDAHLLLLDEPVAGMTQAEREETGELLRRVGSQRVVVVVEHDMEFLRSYANSVTVMHQGAVLAEGTVAEVQQDPAVVEVYLGAPAGERATTTEGPA
;
A
#
# COMPACT_ATOMS: atom_id res chain seq x y z
N MET A 1 -32.48 38.33 6.54
CA MET A 1 -31.58 38.32 5.37
C MET A 1 -30.50 37.31 5.67
N SER A 2 -30.72 36.07 5.28
CA SER A 2 -29.74 35.00 5.30
C SER A 2 -30.27 33.89 4.39
N GLU A 3 -30.28 34.19 3.11
CA GLU A 3 -30.43 33.22 2.03
C GLU A 3 -29.22 33.39 1.13
N GLN A 4 -28.76 32.28 0.62
CA GLN A 4 -27.66 32.09 -0.35
C GLN A 4 -26.32 31.69 0.27
N THR A 5 -26.17 30.42 0.46
CA THR A 5 -25.04 29.65 -0.08
C THR A 5 -25.29 28.12 0.11
N GLU A 6 -26.42 27.62 -0.37
CA GLU A 6 -26.48 26.23 -0.81
C GLU A 6 -25.87 26.21 -2.20
N ILE A 7 -24.60 25.90 -2.27
CA ILE A 7 -23.95 25.57 -3.53
C ILE A 7 -24.63 24.29 -4.02
N ASP A 8 -25.34 24.43 -5.11
CA ASP A 8 -26.03 23.34 -5.79
C ASP A 8 -25.01 22.29 -6.24
N LEU A 9 -24.78 21.28 -5.38
CA LEU A 9 -23.89 20.16 -5.65
C LEU A 9 -24.25 19.46 -6.96
N ALA A 10 -25.54 19.45 -7.33
CA ALA A 10 -26.02 18.83 -8.56
C ALA A 10 -25.58 19.62 -9.81
N ALA A 11 -25.48 20.95 -9.72
CA ALA A 11 -25.00 21.78 -10.82
C ALA A 11 -23.47 21.69 -10.98
N ALA A 12 -22.73 21.52 -9.89
CA ALA A 12 -21.30 21.26 -9.94
C ALA A 12 -21.00 19.86 -10.52
N GLU A 13 -21.86 18.88 -10.25
CA GLU A 13 -21.76 17.52 -10.80
C GLU A 13 -22.00 17.45 -12.32
N ALA A 14 -22.83 18.32 -12.85
CA ALA A 14 -23.14 18.36 -14.29
C ALA A 14 -22.05 19.05 -15.15
N LEU A 15 -21.18 19.88 -14.54
CA LEU A 15 -20.10 20.60 -15.22
C LEU A 15 -18.77 19.83 -15.29
N LEU A 16 -18.60 18.78 -14.48
CA LEU A 16 -17.45 17.90 -14.50
C LEU A 16 -17.85 16.68 -15.35
N GLY A 17 -17.45 16.70 -16.64
CA GLY A 17 -17.76 15.63 -17.57
C GLY A 17 -17.35 14.23 -17.09
N ASP A 18 -17.88 13.21 -17.76
CA ASP A 18 -17.86 11.75 -17.49
C ASP A 18 -16.49 11.12 -17.10
N ASP A 19 -15.39 11.84 -17.25
CA ASP A 19 -14.04 11.39 -16.82
C ASP A 19 -13.83 11.45 -15.30
N THR A 20 -14.55 12.30 -14.57
CA THR A 20 -14.50 12.38 -13.10
C THR A 20 -15.29 11.26 -12.43
N ALA A 21 -16.26 10.66 -13.12
CA ALA A 21 -17.03 9.52 -12.60
C ALA A 21 -16.17 8.26 -12.42
N ARG A 22 -15.08 8.10 -13.19
CA ARG A 22 -14.10 7.01 -13.03
C ARG A 22 -13.26 7.15 -11.75
N PHE A 23 -13.07 8.35 -11.24
CA PHE A 23 -12.21 8.64 -10.08
C PHE A 23 -12.98 8.68 -8.74
N ARG A 24 -14.29 8.56 -8.72
CA ARG A 24 -15.12 8.66 -7.51
C ARG A 24 -15.15 7.40 -6.63
N HIS A 25 -14.45 6.31 -7.00
CA HIS A 25 -14.58 5.02 -6.32
C HIS A 25 -13.26 4.31 -6.01
N ASP A 26 -12.12 4.98 -6.13
CA ASP A 26 -10.85 4.36 -5.77
C ASP A 26 -10.62 4.46 -4.26
N TYR A 27 -11.18 3.52 -3.54
CA TYR A 27 -10.90 3.29 -2.14
C TYR A 27 -10.81 1.78 -1.87
N LEU A 28 -9.93 1.43 -0.93
CA LEU A 28 -9.88 0.10 -0.35
C LEU A 28 -10.84 0.06 0.83
N GLU A 29 -11.77 -0.87 0.82
CA GLU A 29 -12.67 -1.17 1.92
C GLU A 29 -12.48 -2.62 2.36
N VAL A 30 -12.09 -2.82 3.60
CA VAL A 30 -12.00 -4.14 4.26
C VAL A 30 -13.04 -4.16 5.38
N ARG A 31 -13.84 -5.23 5.45
CA ARG A 31 -14.90 -5.40 6.45
C ARG A 31 -14.85 -6.79 7.07
N GLY A 32 -14.67 -6.86 8.38
CA GLY A 32 -14.69 -8.08 9.15
C GLY A 32 -13.69 -9.13 8.65
N LEU A 33 -12.54 -8.69 8.10
CA LEU A 33 -11.58 -9.62 7.50
C LEU A 33 -10.99 -10.53 8.56
N ARG A 34 -11.11 -11.84 8.29
CA ARG A 34 -10.62 -12.90 9.17
C ARG A 34 -9.74 -13.87 8.41
N VAL A 35 -8.55 -14.15 8.94
CA VAL A 35 -7.60 -15.12 8.38
C VAL A 35 -7.17 -16.09 9.49
N GLU A 36 -7.24 -17.38 9.17
CA GLU A 36 -6.89 -18.46 10.12
C GLU A 36 -5.93 -19.46 9.48
N PHE A 37 -4.99 -19.95 10.28
CA PHE A 37 -4.05 -21.00 9.90
C PHE A 37 -4.10 -22.11 10.97
N GLY A 38 -4.67 -23.28 10.63
CA GLY A 38 -4.67 -24.43 11.53
C GLY A 38 -5.24 -24.16 12.94
N GLY A 39 -6.26 -23.30 13.04
CA GLY A 39 -6.87 -22.88 14.32
C GLY A 39 -6.24 -21.61 14.94
N PHE A 40 -5.11 -21.15 14.43
CA PHE A 40 -4.54 -19.86 14.84
C PHE A 40 -5.16 -18.72 14.03
N VAL A 41 -5.72 -17.72 14.71
CA VAL A 41 -6.32 -16.52 14.09
C VAL A 41 -5.24 -15.47 13.92
N ALA A 42 -4.79 -15.29 12.68
CA ALA A 42 -3.73 -14.31 12.33
C ALA A 42 -4.29 -12.91 12.03
N VAL A 43 -5.52 -12.83 11.51
CA VAL A 43 -6.28 -11.58 11.33
C VAL A 43 -7.68 -11.80 11.88
N ARG A 44 -8.12 -10.88 12.75
CA ARG A 44 -9.33 -11.02 13.56
C ARG A 44 -10.25 -9.85 13.30
N ASP A 45 -11.27 -10.09 12.46
CA ASP A 45 -12.37 -9.16 12.20
C ASP A 45 -11.92 -7.71 11.92
N VAL A 46 -10.93 -7.56 11.03
CA VAL A 46 -10.32 -6.27 10.69
C VAL A 46 -11.24 -5.48 9.78
N ASP A 47 -11.56 -4.26 10.20
CA ASP A 47 -12.15 -3.21 9.37
C ASP A 47 -11.06 -2.18 9.03
N LEU A 48 -10.98 -1.75 7.75
CA LEU A 48 -10.05 -0.75 7.27
C LEU A 48 -10.61 -0.08 6.03
N THR A 49 -10.58 1.25 6.01
CA THR A 49 -10.95 2.02 4.81
C THR A 49 -9.82 2.98 4.48
N VAL A 50 -9.35 2.94 3.21
CA VAL A 50 -8.29 3.82 2.71
C VAL A 50 -8.76 4.45 1.41
N ALA A 51 -8.87 5.77 1.38
CA ALA A 51 -9.31 6.52 0.21
C ALA A 51 -8.15 6.91 -0.71
N GLN A 52 -8.46 7.25 -1.95
CA GLN A 52 -7.51 7.89 -2.85
C GLN A 52 -6.97 9.18 -2.25
N GLY A 53 -5.67 9.42 -2.38
CA GLY A 53 -4.99 10.55 -1.77
C GLY A 53 -4.51 10.30 -0.33
N ASP A 54 -4.93 9.19 0.28
CA ASP A 54 -4.45 8.79 1.61
C ASP A 54 -3.19 7.92 1.48
N LEU A 55 -2.08 8.41 2.01
CA LEU A 55 -0.87 7.64 2.22
C LEU A 55 -0.96 7.03 3.62
N ARG A 56 -1.56 5.85 3.68
CA ARG A 56 -1.85 5.11 4.91
C ARG A 56 -0.68 4.26 5.34
N PHE A 57 -0.23 4.44 6.56
CA PHE A 57 0.76 3.55 7.18
C PHE A 57 0.09 2.50 8.06
N LEU A 58 0.43 1.24 7.80
CA LEU A 58 0.00 0.09 8.57
C LEU A 58 1.16 -0.36 9.46
N ILE A 59 1.08 -0.10 10.76
CA ILE A 59 2.15 -0.39 11.72
C ILE A 59 1.70 -1.40 12.77
N GLY A 60 2.64 -1.88 13.55
CA GLY A 60 2.39 -2.85 14.64
C GLY A 60 3.61 -3.74 14.86
N PRO A 61 3.70 -4.44 15.99
CA PRO A 61 4.78 -5.37 16.26
C PRO A 61 4.83 -6.53 15.27
N ASN A 62 5.95 -7.27 15.28
CA ASN A 62 6.07 -8.48 14.48
C ASN A 62 4.98 -9.49 14.92
N GLY A 63 4.36 -10.15 13.95
CA GLY A 63 3.24 -11.05 14.21
C GLY A 63 1.89 -10.37 14.45
N ALA A 64 1.78 -9.04 14.33
CA ALA A 64 0.50 -8.32 14.47
C ALA A 64 -0.53 -8.62 13.38
N GLY A 65 -0.14 -9.30 12.28
CA GLY A 65 -1.05 -9.68 11.19
C GLY A 65 -0.98 -8.78 9.95
N LYS A 66 -0.09 -7.78 9.92
CA LYS A 66 0.03 -6.79 8.81
C LYS A 66 0.24 -7.45 7.45
N THR A 67 1.28 -8.27 7.30
CA THR A 67 1.58 -8.98 6.05
C THR A 67 0.47 -9.95 5.68
N THR A 68 -0.13 -10.64 6.68
CA THR A 68 -1.26 -11.55 6.46
C THR A 68 -2.51 -10.81 5.95
N LEU A 69 -2.78 -9.60 6.43
CA LEU A 69 -3.84 -8.74 5.93
C LEU A 69 -3.62 -8.42 4.45
N ILE A 70 -2.41 -7.97 4.09
CA ILE A 70 -2.03 -7.67 2.69
C ILE A 70 -2.09 -8.93 1.83
N ASP A 71 -1.62 -10.08 2.32
CA ASP A 71 -1.66 -11.37 1.62
C ASP A 71 -3.10 -11.79 1.30
N ALA A 72 -4.03 -11.58 2.23
CA ALA A 72 -5.44 -11.87 2.01
C ALA A 72 -6.06 -10.95 0.95
N VAL A 73 -5.80 -9.63 1.03
CA VAL A 73 -6.29 -8.64 0.06
C VAL A 73 -5.75 -8.93 -1.34
N THR A 74 -4.50 -9.39 -1.46
CA THR A 74 -3.86 -9.70 -2.75
C THR A 74 -4.16 -11.11 -3.27
N GLY A 75 -4.90 -11.92 -2.50
CA GLY A 75 -5.29 -13.29 -2.88
C GLY A 75 -4.15 -14.31 -2.77
N LEU A 76 -3.07 -14.00 -2.04
CA LEU A 76 -1.99 -14.93 -1.71
C LEU A 76 -2.41 -15.88 -0.58
N VAL A 77 -3.22 -15.39 0.36
CA VAL A 77 -3.78 -16.17 1.47
C VAL A 77 -5.29 -16.14 1.37
N ARG A 78 -5.93 -17.26 1.69
CA ARG A 78 -7.39 -17.37 1.70
C ARG A 78 -7.93 -16.82 3.02
N ALA A 79 -8.85 -15.86 2.94
CA ALA A 79 -9.61 -15.40 4.09
C ALA A 79 -10.62 -16.47 4.55
N ALA A 80 -10.80 -16.56 5.85
CA ALA A 80 -11.84 -17.39 6.49
C ALA A 80 -13.20 -16.69 6.50
N GLY A 81 -13.21 -15.34 6.46
CA GLY A 81 -14.44 -14.53 6.45
C GLY A 81 -14.16 -13.08 6.12
N GLY A 82 -15.22 -12.30 6.02
CA GLY A 82 -15.16 -10.87 5.70
C GLY A 82 -15.25 -10.54 4.22
N SER A 83 -14.92 -9.31 3.89
CA SER A 83 -14.90 -8.76 2.53
C SER A 83 -13.72 -7.80 2.40
N ALA A 84 -13.10 -7.75 1.21
CA ALA A 84 -12.14 -6.73 0.84
C ALA A 84 -12.46 -6.25 -0.57
N ARG A 85 -12.77 -4.96 -0.72
CA ARG A 85 -13.18 -4.38 -1.99
C ARG A 85 -12.29 -3.23 -2.40
N PHE A 86 -11.98 -3.16 -3.68
CA PHE A 86 -11.31 -2.02 -4.28
C PHE A 86 -12.13 -1.51 -5.48
N GLY A 87 -12.46 -0.22 -5.46
CA GLY A 87 -13.34 0.38 -6.47
C GLY A 87 -14.66 -0.40 -6.62
N GLY A 88 -15.24 -0.89 -5.52
CA GLY A 88 -16.46 -1.72 -5.50
C GLY A 88 -16.25 -3.17 -5.93
N THR A 89 -15.06 -3.55 -6.40
CA THR A 89 -14.73 -4.92 -6.83
C THR A 89 -14.27 -5.77 -5.64
N GLU A 90 -14.98 -6.87 -5.33
CA GLU A 90 -14.55 -7.82 -4.31
C GLU A 90 -13.21 -8.48 -4.71
N LEU A 91 -12.26 -8.50 -3.79
CA LEU A 91 -10.91 -9.07 -4.00
C LEU A 91 -10.77 -10.46 -3.39
N LEU A 92 -11.41 -10.73 -2.25
CA LEU A 92 -11.26 -12.01 -1.55
C LEU A 92 -11.71 -13.19 -2.42
N GLY A 93 -10.98 -14.28 -2.30
CA GLY A 93 -11.24 -15.50 -3.06
C GLY A 93 -10.89 -15.43 -4.55
N ARG A 94 -10.34 -14.31 -5.03
CA ARG A 94 -9.81 -14.21 -6.40
C ARG A 94 -8.37 -14.69 -6.47
N ALA A 95 -8.01 -15.26 -7.60
CA ALA A 95 -6.61 -15.55 -7.89
C ALA A 95 -5.81 -14.24 -8.05
N THR A 96 -4.57 -14.21 -7.58
CA THR A 96 -3.68 -13.03 -7.54
C THR A 96 -3.62 -12.26 -8.88
N HIS A 97 -3.56 -12.97 -10.02
CA HIS A 97 -3.56 -12.32 -11.32
C HIS A 97 -4.86 -11.56 -11.64
N ARG A 98 -6.01 -11.96 -11.06
CA ARG A 98 -7.29 -11.25 -11.20
C ARG A 98 -7.35 -10.03 -10.29
N VAL A 99 -6.73 -10.14 -9.11
CA VAL A 99 -6.57 -9.01 -8.18
C VAL A 99 -5.67 -7.95 -8.82
N ALA A 100 -4.54 -8.36 -9.42
CA ALA A 100 -3.67 -7.44 -10.15
C ALA A 100 -4.39 -6.74 -11.33
N ARG A 101 -5.24 -7.48 -12.07
CA ARG A 101 -6.07 -6.88 -13.15
C ARG A 101 -7.14 -5.93 -12.65
N ALA A 102 -7.57 -6.04 -11.39
CA ALA A 102 -8.46 -5.09 -10.75
C ALA A 102 -7.74 -3.79 -10.33
N GLY A 103 -6.45 -3.64 -10.63
CA GLY A 103 -5.67 -2.44 -10.34
C GLY A 103 -4.98 -2.48 -8.97
N VAL A 104 -4.81 -3.65 -8.36
CA VAL A 104 -4.08 -3.82 -7.10
C VAL A 104 -2.63 -4.23 -7.40
N GLY A 105 -1.68 -3.40 -6.99
CA GLY A 105 -0.25 -3.68 -7.07
C GLY A 105 0.35 -3.92 -5.69
N ARG A 106 1.33 -4.81 -5.60
CA ARG A 106 2.07 -5.07 -4.36
C ARG A 106 3.56 -5.15 -4.63
N THR A 107 4.37 -4.54 -3.75
CA THR A 107 5.80 -4.83 -3.67
C THR A 107 6.06 -5.92 -2.63
N PHE A 108 7.22 -6.54 -2.72
CA PHE A 108 7.70 -7.52 -1.75
C PHE A 108 8.92 -6.96 -1.03
N GLN A 109 9.27 -7.52 0.15
CA GLN A 109 10.46 -7.10 0.93
C GLN A 109 11.77 -7.17 0.11
N THR A 110 11.84 -8.04 -0.88
CA THR A 110 12.95 -8.07 -1.84
C THR A 110 12.42 -7.66 -3.19
N ALA A 111 12.99 -6.60 -3.78
CA ALA A 111 12.56 -6.08 -5.07
C ALA A 111 12.58 -7.15 -6.16
N SER A 112 11.43 -7.36 -6.79
CA SER A 112 11.23 -8.39 -7.82
C SER A 112 11.52 -7.81 -9.22
N VAL A 113 12.81 -7.56 -9.52
CA VAL A 113 13.28 -7.02 -10.79
C VAL A 113 14.08 -8.06 -11.58
N PHE A 114 14.04 -7.97 -12.90
CA PHE A 114 14.88 -8.79 -13.79
C PHE A 114 16.28 -8.15 -13.88
N GLU A 115 17.21 -8.62 -13.05
CA GLU A 115 18.53 -7.98 -12.85
C GLU A 115 19.38 -7.88 -14.12
N GLN A 116 19.23 -8.83 -15.04
CA GLN A 116 19.99 -8.86 -16.32
C GLN A 116 19.39 -7.93 -17.38
N LEU A 117 18.19 -7.42 -17.16
CA LEU A 117 17.50 -6.50 -18.05
C LEU A 117 17.70 -5.05 -17.61
N THR A 118 17.64 -4.14 -18.56
CA THR A 118 17.71 -2.71 -18.28
C THR A 118 16.47 -2.21 -17.53
N VAL A 119 16.53 -1.02 -16.92
CA VAL A 119 15.38 -0.33 -16.33
C VAL A 119 14.24 -0.26 -17.34
N LEU A 120 14.52 0.20 -18.56
CA LEU A 120 13.52 0.28 -19.63
C LEU A 120 12.88 -1.08 -19.93
N GLN A 121 13.68 -2.15 -20.02
CA GLN A 121 13.17 -3.48 -20.34
C GLN A 121 12.30 -4.06 -19.22
N ASN A 122 12.65 -3.82 -17.95
CA ASN A 122 11.81 -4.19 -16.81
C ASN A 122 10.43 -3.54 -16.89
N LEU A 123 10.39 -2.23 -17.10
CA LEU A 123 9.15 -1.48 -17.23
C LEU A 123 8.34 -1.89 -18.48
N ASP A 124 9.01 -2.17 -19.61
CA ASP A 124 8.32 -2.59 -20.83
C ASP A 124 7.68 -3.98 -20.68
N ILE A 125 8.34 -4.90 -19.98
CA ILE A 125 7.77 -6.22 -19.63
C ILE A 125 6.54 -6.04 -18.73
N ALA A 126 6.66 -5.22 -17.67
CA ALA A 126 5.57 -4.93 -16.75
C ALA A 126 4.36 -4.31 -17.49
N ALA A 127 4.58 -3.36 -18.40
CA ALA A 127 3.56 -2.78 -19.27
C ALA A 127 2.88 -3.82 -20.17
N GLY A 128 3.60 -4.89 -20.53
CA GLY A 128 3.08 -6.00 -21.33
C GLY A 128 2.01 -6.85 -20.63
N ALA A 129 2.03 -6.91 -19.30
CA ALA A 129 1.14 -7.77 -18.51
C ALA A 129 -0.37 -7.46 -18.70
N ARG A 130 -0.73 -6.24 -19.08
CA ARG A 130 -2.12 -5.81 -19.38
C ARG A 130 -2.53 -5.95 -20.84
N ARG A 131 -1.62 -6.34 -21.73
CA ARG A 131 -1.93 -6.45 -23.16
C ARG A 131 -2.88 -7.60 -23.44
N ARG A 132 -3.84 -7.36 -24.31
CA ARG A 132 -4.66 -8.43 -24.89
C ARG A 132 -3.78 -9.35 -25.75
N PRO A 133 -3.97 -10.67 -25.70
CA PRO A 133 -3.18 -11.62 -26.51
C PRO A 133 -3.12 -11.25 -28.00
N THR A 134 -4.20 -10.67 -28.53
CA THR A 134 -4.29 -10.23 -29.94
C THR A 134 -3.35 -9.08 -30.29
N THR A 135 -2.95 -8.26 -29.30
CA THR A 135 -2.01 -7.13 -29.51
C THR A 135 -0.55 -7.55 -29.34
N MET A 136 -0.29 -8.72 -28.72
CA MET A 136 1.08 -9.26 -28.58
C MET A 136 1.69 -9.70 -29.92
N LEU A 137 0.86 -10.03 -30.93
CA LEU A 137 1.31 -10.40 -32.28
C LEU A 137 1.76 -9.20 -33.12
N ARG A 138 1.46 -7.98 -32.71
CA ARG A 138 1.91 -6.77 -33.41
C ARG A 138 3.26 -6.31 -32.86
N ARG A 139 4.27 -6.28 -33.74
CA ARG A 139 5.58 -5.72 -33.43
C ARG A 139 5.43 -4.25 -33.01
N ARG A 140 5.81 -3.95 -31.78
CA ARG A 140 5.70 -2.62 -31.20
C ARG A 140 6.75 -1.69 -31.85
N ARG A 141 6.34 -0.49 -32.21
CA ARG A 141 7.26 0.59 -32.61
C ARG A 141 7.31 1.60 -31.47
N GLY A 142 8.50 1.80 -30.88
CA GLY A 142 8.74 2.78 -29.80
C GLY A 142 8.38 2.30 -28.38
N VAL A 143 8.81 3.09 -27.40
CA VAL A 143 8.52 2.94 -25.98
C VAL A 143 7.12 3.51 -25.72
N PRO A 144 6.27 2.88 -24.90
CA PRO A 144 4.99 3.47 -24.51
C PRO A 144 5.21 4.72 -23.68
N GLU A 145 4.37 5.69 -23.86
CA GLU A 145 4.34 6.90 -23.04
C GLU A 145 4.23 6.59 -21.54
N ALA A 146 3.40 5.62 -21.16
CA ALA A 146 3.28 5.18 -19.77
C ALA A 146 4.59 4.65 -19.18
N VAL A 147 5.47 4.06 -19.97
CA VAL A 147 6.79 3.60 -19.51
C VAL A 147 7.72 4.79 -19.29
N GLU A 148 7.71 5.76 -20.21
CA GLU A 148 8.50 6.98 -20.08
C GLU A 148 8.07 7.80 -18.86
N GLN A 149 6.75 8.00 -18.70
CA GLN A 149 6.17 8.69 -17.54
C GLN A 149 6.49 7.97 -16.21
N ALA A 150 6.45 6.63 -16.20
CA ALA A 150 6.82 5.88 -15.00
C ALA A 150 8.30 6.06 -14.65
N MET A 151 9.22 5.98 -15.64
CA MET A 151 10.66 6.22 -15.41
C MET A 151 10.93 7.61 -14.84
N GLU A 152 10.25 8.63 -15.37
CA GLU A 152 10.34 9.99 -14.84
C GLU A 152 9.80 10.10 -13.42
N THR A 153 8.63 9.49 -13.18
CA THR A 153 7.97 9.51 -11.86
C THR A 153 8.85 8.90 -10.78
N VAL A 154 9.51 7.77 -11.08
CA VAL A 154 10.38 7.07 -10.12
C VAL A 154 11.83 7.56 -10.15
N GLY A 155 12.16 8.61 -10.95
CA GLY A 155 13.49 9.21 -10.99
C GLY A 155 14.57 8.37 -11.68
N LEU A 156 14.20 7.39 -12.51
CA LEU A 156 15.14 6.47 -13.16
C LEU A 156 15.36 6.74 -14.65
N ALA A 157 14.88 7.88 -15.19
CA ALA A 157 14.98 8.20 -16.61
C ALA A 157 16.44 8.24 -17.13
N ALA A 158 17.38 8.76 -16.33
CA ALA A 158 18.80 8.80 -16.65
C ALA A 158 19.47 7.39 -16.65
N LEU A 159 18.85 6.43 -16.00
CA LEU A 159 19.34 5.05 -15.87
C LEU A 159 18.62 4.05 -16.79
N ARG A 160 17.88 4.54 -17.79
CA ARG A 160 16.99 3.73 -18.65
C ARG A 160 17.67 2.52 -19.28
N ASP A 161 18.92 2.66 -19.69
CA ASP A 161 19.69 1.60 -20.38
C ASP A 161 20.67 0.86 -19.45
N VAL A 162 20.60 1.15 -18.14
CA VAL A 162 21.41 0.48 -17.11
C VAL A 162 20.75 -0.83 -16.70
N PRO A 163 21.48 -1.97 -16.61
CA PRO A 163 20.95 -3.21 -16.07
C PRO A 163 20.46 -3.04 -14.62
N ALA A 164 19.30 -3.59 -14.29
CA ALA A 164 18.72 -3.44 -12.95
C ALA A 164 19.59 -4.08 -11.86
N GLY A 165 20.41 -5.06 -12.20
CA GLY A 165 21.32 -5.74 -11.24
C GLY A 165 22.37 -4.82 -10.61
N VAL A 166 22.79 -3.74 -11.31
CA VAL A 166 23.80 -2.79 -10.81
C VAL A 166 23.20 -1.56 -10.13
N LEU A 167 21.87 -1.45 -10.07
CA LEU A 167 21.19 -0.38 -9.36
C LEU A 167 21.43 -0.49 -7.84
N ALA A 168 21.48 0.65 -7.16
CA ALA A 168 21.43 0.71 -5.70
C ALA A 168 20.13 0.07 -5.17
N HIS A 169 20.13 -0.30 -3.89
CA HIS A 169 18.97 -0.98 -3.30
C HIS A 169 17.69 -0.14 -3.42
N GLY A 170 17.74 1.14 -3.06
CA GLY A 170 16.63 2.05 -3.21
C GLY A 170 16.14 2.20 -4.65
N GLN A 171 17.06 2.26 -5.62
CA GLN A 171 16.72 2.35 -7.03
C GLN A 171 15.99 1.10 -7.56
N LYS A 172 16.32 -0.09 -7.04
CA LYS A 172 15.58 -1.33 -7.35
C LYS A 172 14.14 -1.26 -6.81
N GLN A 173 13.94 -0.73 -5.61
CA GLN A 173 12.60 -0.51 -5.04
C GLN A 173 11.80 0.51 -5.87
N TRP A 174 12.45 1.62 -6.30
CA TRP A 174 11.79 2.59 -7.18
C TRP A 174 11.43 1.98 -8.54
N LEU A 175 12.28 1.11 -9.09
CA LEU A 175 11.97 0.39 -10.32
C LEU A 175 10.75 -0.52 -10.13
N GLU A 176 10.64 -1.22 -9.01
CA GLU A 176 9.47 -2.07 -8.70
C GLU A 176 8.19 -1.22 -8.60
N ILE A 177 8.24 -0.06 -7.92
CA ILE A 177 7.12 0.89 -7.90
C ILE A 177 6.78 1.33 -9.33
N GLY A 178 7.77 1.67 -10.15
CA GLY A 178 7.58 2.00 -11.56
C GLY A 178 6.89 0.89 -12.35
N MET A 179 7.24 -0.37 -12.09
CA MET A 179 6.59 -1.54 -12.70
C MET A 179 5.10 -1.65 -12.31
N LEU A 180 4.73 -1.27 -11.08
CA LEU A 180 3.33 -1.19 -10.67
C LEU A 180 2.60 -0.02 -11.36
N LEU A 181 3.27 1.12 -11.53
CA LEU A 181 2.68 2.27 -12.22
C LEU A 181 2.37 1.98 -13.69
N VAL A 182 3.28 1.33 -14.43
CA VAL A 182 3.02 0.94 -15.83
C VAL A 182 1.97 -0.15 -15.97
N GLN A 183 1.74 -0.94 -14.93
CA GLN A 183 0.61 -1.85 -14.82
C GLN A 183 -0.69 -1.15 -14.47
N ASP A 184 -0.69 0.19 -14.35
CA ASP A 184 -1.83 1.02 -13.98
C ASP A 184 -2.46 0.56 -12.65
N ALA A 185 -1.61 0.28 -11.67
CA ALA A 185 -2.07 -0.04 -10.33
C ALA A 185 -2.59 1.23 -9.65
N HIS A 186 -3.84 1.18 -9.19
CA HIS A 186 -4.50 2.27 -8.47
C HIS A 186 -4.49 2.08 -6.95
N LEU A 187 -4.35 0.84 -6.48
CA LEU A 187 -4.03 0.47 -5.11
C LEU A 187 -2.62 -0.08 -5.05
N LEU A 188 -1.73 0.57 -4.31
CA LEU A 188 -0.39 0.09 -4.05
C LEU A 188 -0.27 -0.36 -2.60
N LEU A 189 0.18 -1.60 -2.42
CA LEU A 189 0.45 -2.21 -1.13
C LEU A 189 1.96 -2.43 -1.03
N LEU A 190 2.63 -1.61 -0.24
CA LEU A 190 4.09 -1.56 -0.16
C LEU A 190 4.54 -2.14 1.18
N ASP A 191 5.40 -3.16 1.12
CA ASP A 191 5.88 -3.89 2.31
C ASP A 191 7.34 -3.49 2.58
N GLU A 192 7.57 -2.69 3.64
CA GLU A 192 8.86 -2.15 4.09
C GLU A 192 9.68 -1.48 2.95
N PRO A 193 9.09 -0.51 2.22
CA PRO A 193 9.72 0.04 1.01
C PRO A 193 11.00 0.83 1.26
N VAL A 194 11.35 1.19 2.51
CA VAL A 194 12.57 1.94 2.84
C VAL A 194 13.58 1.11 3.64
N ALA A 195 13.34 -0.19 3.83
CA ALA A 195 14.25 -1.06 4.56
C ALA A 195 15.64 -1.09 3.91
N GLY A 196 16.68 -0.88 4.71
CA GLY A 196 18.08 -0.91 4.23
C GLY A 196 18.53 0.28 3.39
N MET A 197 17.69 1.32 3.24
CA MET A 197 18.03 2.56 2.53
C MET A 197 18.84 3.52 3.39
N THR A 198 19.68 4.31 2.74
CA THR A 198 20.31 5.49 3.32
C THR A 198 19.27 6.58 3.61
N GLN A 199 19.64 7.57 4.43
CA GLN A 199 18.73 8.69 4.75
C GLN A 199 18.26 9.44 3.48
N ALA A 200 19.18 9.71 2.54
CA ALA A 200 18.85 10.36 1.28
C ALA A 200 17.85 9.53 0.43
N GLU A 201 18.06 8.21 0.32
CA GLU A 201 17.15 7.33 -0.41
C GLU A 201 15.77 7.26 0.26
N ARG A 202 15.69 7.31 1.61
CA ARG A 202 14.40 7.36 2.33
C ARG A 202 13.65 8.66 2.02
N GLU A 203 14.34 9.81 2.02
CA GLU A 203 13.74 11.10 1.69
C GLU A 203 13.21 11.11 0.26
N GLU A 204 13.99 10.64 -0.72
CA GLU A 204 13.57 10.52 -2.11
C GLU A 204 12.37 9.56 -2.26
N THR A 205 12.38 8.42 -1.52
CA THR A 205 11.27 7.47 -1.51
C THR A 205 10.01 8.10 -0.91
N GLY A 206 10.14 8.85 0.18
CA GLY A 206 9.01 9.55 0.79
C GLY A 206 8.36 10.54 -0.15
N GLU A 207 9.15 11.34 -0.86
CA GLU A 207 8.63 12.28 -1.87
C GLU A 207 8.01 11.54 -3.08
N LEU A 208 8.58 10.42 -3.49
CA LEU A 208 7.98 9.54 -4.51
C LEU A 208 6.61 9.04 -4.04
N LEU A 209 6.51 8.52 -2.82
CA LEU A 209 5.26 7.99 -2.27
C LEU A 209 4.18 9.07 -2.12
N ARG A 210 4.54 10.30 -1.71
CA ARG A 210 3.62 11.44 -1.70
C ARG A 210 3.09 11.77 -3.10
N ARG A 211 3.98 11.82 -4.08
CA ARG A 211 3.62 12.10 -5.49
C ARG A 211 2.68 11.02 -6.04
N VAL A 212 2.99 9.75 -5.80
CA VAL A 212 2.18 8.62 -6.25
C VAL A 212 0.85 8.57 -5.48
N GLY A 213 0.90 8.77 -4.16
CA GLY A 213 -0.25 8.73 -3.27
C GLY A 213 -1.28 9.83 -3.55
N SER A 214 -0.89 10.98 -4.12
CA SER A 214 -1.83 12.05 -4.46
C SER A 214 -2.91 11.63 -5.47
N GLN A 215 -2.65 10.58 -6.26
CA GLN A 215 -3.54 10.10 -7.32
C GLN A 215 -3.97 8.64 -7.14
N ARG A 216 -3.49 7.96 -6.10
CA ARG A 216 -3.71 6.53 -5.86
C ARG A 216 -3.99 6.26 -4.38
N VAL A 217 -4.50 5.09 -4.11
CA VAL A 217 -4.56 4.55 -2.76
C VAL A 217 -3.22 3.88 -2.46
N VAL A 218 -2.55 4.30 -1.40
CA VAL A 218 -1.25 3.72 -1.01
C VAL A 218 -1.30 3.27 0.44
N VAL A 219 -1.02 2.00 0.67
CA VAL A 219 -0.85 1.41 2.00
C VAL A 219 0.60 0.97 2.14
N VAL A 220 1.28 1.49 3.16
CA VAL A 220 2.68 1.20 3.44
C VAL A 220 2.77 0.45 4.76
N VAL A 221 3.29 -0.77 4.73
CA VAL A 221 3.69 -1.46 5.97
C VAL A 221 5.08 -0.98 6.32
N GLU A 222 5.24 -0.40 7.49
CA GLU A 222 6.53 0.13 7.94
C GLU A 222 6.68 0.01 9.45
N HIS A 223 7.93 0.05 9.88
CA HIS A 223 8.32 0.08 11.28
C HIS A 223 9.25 1.26 11.60
N ASP A 224 9.68 2.02 10.59
CA ASP A 224 10.47 3.24 10.74
C ASP A 224 9.59 4.41 11.16
N MET A 225 9.68 4.77 12.44
CA MET A 225 8.85 5.81 13.05
C MET A 225 9.21 7.23 12.57
N GLU A 226 10.45 7.47 12.14
CA GLU A 226 10.89 8.75 11.59
C GLU A 226 10.29 8.97 10.21
N PHE A 227 10.39 7.95 9.36
CA PHE A 227 9.78 7.94 8.03
C PHE A 227 8.25 8.12 8.10
N LEU A 228 7.60 7.39 9.02
CA LEU A 228 6.17 7.51 9.28
C LEU A 228 5.77 8.94 9.67
N ARG A 229 6.49 9.56 10.61
CA ARG A 229 6.20 10.95 11.05
C ARG A 229 6.32 11.95 9.91
N SER A 230 7.26 11.73 9.01
CA SER A 230 7.54 12.65 7.91
C SER A 230 6.55 12.54 6.77
N TYR A 231 5.98 11.35 6.53
CA TYR A 231 5.26 11.09 5.27
C TYR A 231 3.84 10.58 5.42
N ALA A 232 3.44 10.00 6.57
CA ALA A 232 2.10 9.45 6.73
C ALA A 232 1.02 10.54 6.76
N ASN A 233 -0.06 10.34 5.99
CA ASN A 233 -1.30 11.09 6.18
C ASN A 233 -2.10 10.52 7.35
N SER A 234 -2.16 9.21 7.44
CA SER A 234 -2.90 8.48 8.45
C SER A 234 -2.20 7.16 8.80
N VAL A 235 -2.49 6.66 9.99
CA VAL A 235 -1.86 5.46 10.55
C VAL A 235 -2.94 4.51 11.05
N THR A 236 -2.78 3.23 10.74
CA THR A 236 -3.54 2.14 11.35
C THR A 236 -2.55 1.26 12.13
N VAL A 237 -2.79 1.09 13.42
CA VAL A 237 -1.98 0.23 14.28
C VAL A 237 -2.66 -1.11 14.42
N MET A 238 -1.93 -2.18 14.07
CA MET A 238 -2.38 -3.55 14.32
C MET A 238 -1.68 -4.16 15.53
N HIS A 239 -2.43 -4.92 16.31
CA HIS A 239 -1.92 -5.73 17.41
C HIS A 239 -2.72 -7.03 17.53
N GLN A 240 -2.03 -8.17 17.63
CA GLN A 240 -2.63 -9.50 17.79
C GLN A 240 -3.74 -9.81 16.76
N GLY A 241 -3.56 -9.37 15.51
CA GLY A 241 -4.48 -9.64 14.41
C GLY A 241 -5.67 -8.69 14.31
N ALA A 242 -5.79 -7.69 15.17
CA ALA A 242 -6.86 -6.69 15.15
C ALA A 242 -6.32 -5.28 14.95
N VAL A 243 -7.19 -4.36 14.53
CA VAL A 243 -6.89 -2.93 14.56
C VAL A 243 -6.98 -2.46 16.02
N LEU A 244 -5.91 -1.87 16.51
CA LEU A 244 -5.80 -1.32 17.86
C LEU A 244 -6.19 0.15 17.89
N ALA A 245 -5.68 0.93 16.94
CA ALA A 245 -5.94 2.35 16.81
C ALA A 245 -5.83 2.80 15.35
N GLU A 246 -6.54 3.87 14.99
CA GLU A 246 -6.50 4.49 13.68
C GLU A 246 -6.64 6.00 13.83
N GLY A 247 -5.85 6.79 13.09
CA GLY A 247 -5.91 8.25 13.13
C GLY A 247 -4.69 8.89 12.50
N THR A 248 -4.48 10.15 12.78
CA THR A 248 -3.25 10.87 12.43
C THR A 248 -2.06 10.34 13.24
N VAL A 249 -0.85 10.63 12.80
CA VAL A 249 0.38 10.27 13.54
C VAL A 249 0.34 10.77 14.99
N ALA A 250 -0.14 11.99 15.19
CA ALA A 250 -0.20 12.62 16.50
C ALA A 250 -1.22 11.94 17.43
N GLU A 251 -2.41 11.60 16.92
CA GLU A 251 -3.44 10.90 17.67
C GLU A 251 -2.98 9.49 18.08
N VAL A 252 -2.44 8.73 17.16
CA VAL A 252 -1.96 7.36 17.40
C VAL A 252 -0.80 7.33 18.39
N GLN A 253 0.12 8.30 18.35
CA GLN A 253 1.22 8.40 19.31
C GLN A 253 0.79 8.73 20.74
N GLN A 254 -0.36 9.36 20.91
CA GLN A 254 -0.92 9.71 22.22
C GLN A 254 -1.90 8.66 22.74
N ASP A 255 -2.26 7.68 21.93
CA ASP A 255 -3.18 6.61 22.35
C ASP A 255 -2.53 5.73 23.42
N PRO A 256 -3.11 5.62 24.62
CA PRO A 256 -2.53 4.83 25.72
C PRO A 256 -2.34 3.35 25.37
N ALA A 257 -3.24 2.76 24.58
CA ALA A 257 -3.14 1.37 24.17
C ALA A 257 -1.96 1.15 23.20
N VAL A 258 -1.69 2.12 22.31
CA VAL A 258 -0.54 2.09 21.41
C VAL A 258 0.75 2.25 22.19
N VAL A 259 0.79 3.19 23.13
CA VAL A 259 1.97 3.41 24.01
C VAL A 259 2.29 2.14 24.80
N GLU A 260 1.28 1.48 25.36
CA GLU A 260 1.47 0.21 26.10
C GLU A 260 2.06 -0.89 25.23
N VAL A 261 1.59 -1.05 23.99
CA VAL A 261 2.06 -2.08 23.06
C VAL A 261 3.50 -1.84 22.61
N TYR A 262 3.92 -0.57 22.42
CA TYR A 262 5.26 -0.23 21.91
C TYR A 262 6.30 -0.01 23.01
N LEU A 263 5.92 0.48 24.19
CA LEU A 263 6.84 0.74 25.29
C LEU A 263 6.82 -0.35 26.37
N GLY A 264 5.87 -1.29 26.28
CA GLY A 264 5.57 -2.27 27.33
C GLY A 264 4.78 -1.61 28.48
N ALA A 265 4.04 -2.41 29.25
CA ALA A 265 3.37 -1.92 30.45
C ALA A 265 4.40 -1.26 31.36
N PRO A 266 4.13 -0.06 31.91
CA PRO A 266 5.01 0.53 32.89
C PRO A 266 5.28 -0.50 34.00
N ALA A 267 6.52 -0.64 34.43
CA ALA A 267 7.01 -1.67 35.37
C ALA A 267 6.41 -1.49 36.79
N GLY A 268 5.08 -1.42 36.92
CA GLY A 268 4.35 -1.09 38.12
C GLY A 268 3.29 -2.10 38.57
N GLU A 269 2.93 -3.12 37.76
CA GLU A 269 1.97 -4.13 38.18
C GLU A 269 2.44 -5.56 37.89
N ARG A 270 3.61 -5.91 38.40
CA ARG A 270 3.86 -7.31 38.73
C ARG A 270 3.13 -7.56 40.04
N ALA A 271 1.95 -8.16 39.94
CA ALA A 271 1.24 -8.68 41.09
C ALA A 271 2.21 -9.46 41.97
N THR A 272 2.44 -8.94 43.15
CA THR A 272 3.07 -9.67 44.25
C THR A 272 2.14 -10.83 44.58
N THR A 273 2.41 -11.99 44.01
CA THR A 273 1.87 -13.24 44.54
C THR A 273 2.56 -13.46 45.88
N THR A 274 1.86 -13.09 46.93
CA THR A 274 2.18 -13.37 48.30
C THR A 274 2.17 -14.86 48.47
N GLU A 275 3.31 -15.51 48.55
CA GLU A 275 3.46 -16.81 49.16
C GLU A 275 3.12 -16.65 50.64
N GLY A 276 2.00 -17.24 51.06
CA GLY A 276 1.67 -17.42 52.46
C GLY A 276 2.42 -18.61 53.02
N PRO A 277 2.90 -18.56 54.26
CA PRO A 277 3.65 -19.64 54.91
C PRO A 277 2.69 -20.66 55.54
N ALA A 278 3.02 -21.95 55.34
CA ALA A 278 2.94 -23.03 56.32
C ALA A 278 3.31 -24.38 55.67
#